data_3748a48d185c16e2092a3db5dd3f580f
#
_entry.id   3748a48d185c16e2092a3db5dd3f580f
#
_cell.length_a   1.000
_cell.length_b   1.000
_cell.length_c   1.000
_cell.angle_alpha   90.00
_cell.angle_beta   90.00
_cell.angle_gamma   90.00
#
_symmetry.space_group_name_H-M   'P 1'
#
loop_
_entity.id
_entity.type
_entity.pdbx_description
1 polymer ?
#
loop_
_entity_poly.entity_id
_entity_poly.type
_entity_poly.pdbx_seq_one_letter_code
_entity_poly.pdbx_strand_id
1 'polypeptide(L)'
;EEWTIKNIKFIPRALPDPKASYTVNAIGEYNSILLNVTPEGFLAGVGSGNTNRTRDEEIVYEEKEKSVGTGINYVYFGIRSTQKEVLDSNFTEMEVEGEMRRVWDPIERHVLKENKDYVDEITSEIFNIRKKRLELLAGGSATAEALKALDELEANYMSLFMGKRETREVVKTISFIPEKADESIVLFRFSANDGITAKNNVSAIPYIVELKNIYVPKKDAQQAGNSRPVPSLSYREPAVADLCLLKGKETVMTVRSVIPQLGFIKQFPLDVINNEGISIDFYPQYGSIKGIMKK
;
A
#
# COMPACT_ATOMS: atom_id res chain seq x y z
N GLU A 1 -4.31 -1.23 20.07
CA GLU A 1 -3.74 -0.95 18.73
C GLU A 1 -3.77 0.56 18.48
N GLU A 2 -2.72 1.09 17.88
CA GLU A 2 -2.66 2.50 17.52
C GLU A 2 -2.32 2.61 16.03
N TRP A 3 -3.13 3.37 15.31
CA TRP A 3 -2.99 3.56 13.87
C TRP A 3 -2.35 4.91 13.54
N THR A 4 -1.44 4.90 12.59
CA THR A 4 -0.84 6.12 12.04
C THR A 4 -0.82 6.06 10.51
N ILE A 5 -1.03 7.19 9.86
CA ILE A 5 -0.86 7.28 8.41
C ILE A 5 0.61 7.58 8.13
N LYS A 6 1.30 6.66 7.49
CA LYS A 6 2.72 6.79 7.14
C LYS A 6 2.93 7.58 5.85
N ASN A 7 2.11 7.31 4.85
CA ASN A 7 2.22 7.95 3.54
C ASN A 7 0.86 7.98 2.83
N ILE A 8 0.65 9.01 2.00
CA ILE A 8 -0.51 9.12 1.10
C ILE A 8 0.03 9.50 -0.28
N LYS A 9 -0.49 8.84 -1.34
CA LYS A 9 -0.14 9.14 -2.72
C LYS A 9 -1.39 9.26 -3.56
N PHE A 10 -1.42 10.24 -4.46
CA PHE A 10 -2.40 10.28 -5.55
C PHE A 10 -1.83 9.53 -6.76
N ILE A 11 -2.61 8.59 -7.27
CA ILE A 11 -2.26 7.78 -8.44
C ILE A 11 -3.34 8.03 -9.47
N PRO A 12 -3.04 8.77 -10.56
CA PRO A 12 -4.00 8.96 -11.63
C PRO A 12 -4.24 7.64 -12.36
N ARG A 13 -5.51 7.30 -12.55
CA ARG A 13 -5.92 6.13 -13.31
C ARG A 13 -6.96 6.53 -14.34
N ALA A 14 -6.73 6.17 -15.58
CA ALA A 14 -7.70 6.40 -16.66
C ALA A 14 -8.82 5.35 -16.59
N LEU A 15 -10.05 5.82 -16.79
CA LEU A 15 -11.23 4.98 -16.98
C LEU A 15 -11.91 5.39 -18.27
N PRO A 16 -12.40 4.44 -19.10
CA PRO A 16 -13.21 4.76 -20.28
C PRO A 16 -14.45 5.55 -19.88
N ASP A 17 -14.73 6.64 -20.60
CA ASP A 17 -15.97 7.42 -20.43
C ASP A 17 -17.04 6.85 -21.35
N PRO A 18 -18.08 6.17 -20.83
CA PRO A 18 -19.14 5.59 -21.67
C PRO A 18 -19.92 6.64 -22.48
N LYS A 19 -19.95 7.90 -21.99
CA LYS A 19 -20.63 9.02 -22.67
C LYS A 19 -19.81 9.62 -23.82
N ALA A 20 -18.52 9.32 -23.88
CA ALA A 20 -17.59 9.79 -24.90
C ALA A 20 -17.12 8.65 -25.82
N SER A 21 -18.02 7.72 -26.10
CA SER A 21 -17.80 6.65 -27.08
C SER A 21 -18.21 7.12 -28.47
N TYR A 22 -17.33 6.99 -29.45
CA TYR A 22 -17.55 7.45 -30.83
C TYR A 22 -17.35 6.28 -31.80
N THR A 23 -18.22 6.23 -32.81
CA THR A 23 -18.12 5.32 -33.94
C THR A 23 -17.55 6.05 -35.13
N VAL A 24 -16.44 5.56 -35.66
CA VAL A 24 -15.83 6.09 -36.88
C VAL A 24 -16.25 5.21 -38.07
N ASN A 25 -17.02 5.73 -38.97
CA ASN A 25 -17.37 5.05 -40.21
C ASN A 25 -16.36 5.43 -41.30
N ALA A 26 -15.43 4.56 -41.59
CA ALA A 26 -14.44 4.73 -42.66
C ALA A 26 -15.05 4.28 -44.00
N ILE A 27 -15.92 5.14 -44.61
CA ILE A 27 -16.54 4.86 -45.93
C ILE A 27 -15.99 5.86 -46.94
N GLY A 28 -15.60 5.41 -48.14
CA GLY A 28 -15.13 6.25 -49.23
C GLY A 28 -13.66 6.68 -49.12
N GLU A 29 -13.42 7.97 -49.24
CA GLU A 29 -12.05 8.56 -49.30
C GLU A 29 -11.22 8.40 -48.02
N TYR A 30 -11.86 7.99 -46.90
CA TYR A 30 -11.18 7.83 -45.57
C TYR A 30 -10.72 6.40 -45.29
N ASN A 31 -10.75 5.49 -46.24
CA ASN A 31 -10.37 4.08 -46.07
C ASN A 31 -8.88 3.89 -45.70
N SER A 32 -8.05 4.91 -45.88
CA SER A 32 -6.61 4.85 -45.61
C SER A 32 -6.23 5.31 -44.19
N ILE A 33 -7.19 5.76 -43.38
CA ILE A 33 -6.94 6.24 -42.04
C ILE A 33 -6.80 5.07 -41.07
N LEU A 34 -5.64 4.92 -40.46
CA LEU A 34 -5.39 3.92 -39.43
C LEU A 34 -5.65 4.49 -38.04
N LEU A 35 -6.50 3.80 -37.26
CA LEU A 35 -6.75 4.12 -35.86
C LEU A 35 -5.96 3.17 -34.96
N ASN A 36 -5.12 3.72 -34.09
CA ASN A 36 -4.47 2.96 -33.03
C ASN A 36 -5.22 3.12 -31.73
N VAL A 37 -5.59 2.00 -31.11
CA VAL A 37 -6.37 1.95 -29.88
C VAL A 37 -5.62 1.11 -28.87
N THR A 38 -5.66 1.51 -27.58
CA THR A 38 -5.11 0.71 -26.50
C THR A 38 -5.98 -0.53 -26.23
N PRO A 39 -5.48 -1.56 -25.51
CA PRO A 39 -6.29 -2.71 -25.12
C PRO A 39 -7.56 -2.34 -24.34
N GLU A 40 -7.53 -1.23 -23.60
CA GLU A 40 -8.68 -0.72 -22.83
C GLU A 40 -9.67 0.07 -23.69
N GLY A 41 -9.38 0.28 -24.98
CA GLY A 41 -10.25 0.97 -25.92
C GLY A 41 -10.01 2.49 -26.02
N PHE A 42 -8.91 3.02 -25.48
CA PHE A 42 -8.57 4.44 -25.64
C PHE A 42 -7.89 4.71 -26.98
N LEU A 43 -8.20 5.86 -27.58
CA LEU A 43 -7.54 6.33 -28.79
C LEU A 43 -6.09 6.70 -28.49
N ALA A 44 -5.15 6.02 -29.14
CA ALA A 44 -3.71 6.23 -28.98
C ALA A 44 -3.10 7.01 -30.14
N GLY A 45 -3.64 6.86 -31.36
CA GLY A 45 -3.13 7.56 -32.52
C GLY A 45 -4.04 7.43 -33.73
N VAL A 46 -3.87 8.36 -34.68
CA VAL A 46 -4.56 8.39 -35.97
C VAL A 46 -3.56 8.81 -37.05
N GLY A 47 -3.50 8.09 -38.14
CA GLY A 47 -2.62 8.47 -39.25
C GLY A 47 -2.48 7.41 -40.33
N SER A 48 -1.77 7.75 -41.39
CA SER A 48 -1.42 6.82 -42.46
C SER A 48 -0.04 6.22 -42.19
N GLY A 49 0.00 4.98 -41.65
CA GLY A 49 1.24 4.22 -41.47
C GLY A 49 1.53 3.73 -40.05
N ASN A 50 2.54 2.86 -39.95
CA ASN A 50 2.91 2.12 -38.75
C ASN A 50 3.46 3.05 -37.66
N THR A 51 2.76 3.27 -36.56
CA THR A 51 3.26 3.99 -35.40
C THR A 51 3.92 3.00 -34.44
N ASN A 52 5.17 3.27 -34.08
CA ASN A 52 5.88 2.48 -33.07
C ASN A 52 5.17 2.57 -31.71
N ARG A 53 4.80 1.41 -31.17
CA ARG A 53 4.20 1.27 -29.83
C ARG A 53 5.24 1.69 -28.78
N THR A 54 5.02 2.80 -28.13
CA THR A 54 5.57 3.01 -26.77
C THR A 54 4.66 2.30 -25.80
N ARG A 55 5.20 1.27 -25.17
CA ARG A 55 4.55 0.53 -24.09
C ARG A 55 4.65 1.41 -22.86
N ASP A 56 3.55 2.04 -22.44
CA ASP A 56 3.47 2.64 -21.11
C ASP A 56 3.44 1.49 -20.11
N GLU A 57 4.42 1.45 -19.20
CA GLU A 57 4.47 0.44 -18.14
C GLU A 57 3.32 0.65 -17.18
N GLU A 58 2.43 -0.35 -17.12
CA GLU A 58 1.35 -0.41 -16.15
C GLU A 58 1.95 -0.71 -14.77
N ILE A 59 1.88 0.25 -13.87
CA ILE A 59 2.32 0.05 -12.48
C ILE A 59 1.19 -0.70 -11.77
N VAL A 60 1.33 -2.01 -11.66
CA VAL A 60 0.44 -2.86 -10.88
C VAL A 60 0.82 -2.75 -9.40
N TYR A 61 -0.08 -2.22 -8.59
CA TYR A 61 0.07 -2.20 -7.13
C TYR A 61 -0.56 -3.46 -6.55
N GLU A 62 0.28 -4.40 -6.12
CA GLU A 62 -0.16 -5.55 -5.33
C GLU A 62 -0.35 -5.15 -3.86
N GLU A 63 -1.53 -5.40 -3.33
CA GLU A 63 -1.77 -5.37 -1.89
C GLU A 63 -1.08 -6.58 -1.24
N LYS A 64 0.03 -6.34 -0.57
CA LYS A 64 0.70 -7.38 0.23
C LYS A 64 0.27 -7.26 1.69
N GLU A 65 -0.69 -8.08 2.08
CA GLU A 65 -0.93 -8.36 3.49
C GLU A 65 0.15 -9.33 4.01
N LYS A 66 1.06 -8.83 4.83
CA LYS A 66 1.94 -9.69 5.61
C LYS A 66 1.19 -10.08 6.89
N SER A 67 0.65 -11.28 6.95
CA SER A 67 0.17 -11.86 8.20
C SER A 67 1.36 -12.26 9.07
N VAL A 68 1.49 -11.64 10.23
CA VAL A 68 2.45 -12.06 11.26
C VAL A 68 1.71 -12.97 12.23
N GLY A 69 2.22 -14.19 12.40
CA GLY A 69 1.65 -15.14 13.36
C GLY A 69 1.72 -14.60 14.79
N THR A 70 0.60 -14.62 15.50
CA THR A 70 0.42 -14.06 16.84
C THR A 70 0.67 -15.07 17.98
N GLY A 71 1.37 -16.17 17.73
CA GLY A 71 1.65 -17.19 18.74
C GLY A 71 3.06 -17.01 19.35
N ILE A 72 3.14 -16.92 20.69
CA ILE A 72 4.42 -17.02 21.40
C ILE A 72 4.87 -18.48 21.31
N ASN A 73 5.94 -18.73 20.56
CA ASN A 73 6.53 -20.05 20.47
C ASN A 73 7.66 -20.18 21.52
N TYR A 74 7.35 -20.76 22.65
CA TYR A 74 8.30 -20.96 23.76
C TYR A 74 9.53 -21.78 23.36
N VAL A 75 9.42 -22.66 22.37
CA VAL A 75 10.57 -23.44 21.83
C VAL A 75 11.64 -22.51 21.25
N TYR A 76 11.25 -21.39 20.68
CA TYR A 76 12.16 -20.38 20.13
C TYR A 76 13.04 -19.72 21.21
N PHE A 77 12.55 -19.70 22.46
CA PHE A 77 13.28 -19.18 23.63
C PHE A 77 14.08 -20.25 24.38
N GLY A 78 14.27 -21.44 23.80
CA GLY A 78 15.01 -22.52 24.44
C GLY A 78 14.23 -23.27 25.51
N ILE A 79 12.99 -22.92 25.80
CA ILE A 79 12.13 -23.60 26.77
C ILE A 79 11.57 -24.87 26.12
N ARG A 80 12.28 -25.99 26.29
CA ARG A 80 11.96 -27.23 25.59
C ARG A 80 11.09 -28.20 26.37
N SER A 81 11.00 -28.05 27.68
CA SER A 81 10.26 -28.97 28.54
C SER A 81 9.07 -28.28 29.22
N THR A 82 7.91 -28.90 29.16
CA THR A 82 6.72 -28.51 29.89
C THR A 82 6.66 -29.14 31.29
N GLN A 83 7.64 -30.01 31.60
CA GLN A 83 7.73 -30.72 32.86
C GLN A 83 9.02 -30.35 33.57
N LYS A 84 8.97 -30.32 34.89
CA LYS A 84 10.12 -30.20 35.79
C LYS A 84 10.25 -31.44 36.65
N GLU A 85 11.47 -31.78 37.02
CA GLU A 85 11.76 -32.82 37.96
C GLU A 85 11.64 -32.28 39.38
N VAL A 86 10.93 -33.00 40.23
CA VAL A 86 10.77 -32.69 41.65
C VAL A 86 11.10 -33.94 42.45
N LEU A 87 11.95 -33.78 43.44
CA LEU A 87 12.24 -34.84 44.40
C LEU A 87 11.10 -34.90 45.37
N ASP A 88 10.34 -36.00 45.35
CA ASP A 88 9.30 -36.26 46.32
C ASP A 88 9.90 -37.02 47.54
N SER A 89 9.45 -36.66 48.74
CA SER A 89 9.95 -37.28 49.96
C SER A 89 9.29 -38.64 50.13
N ASN A 90 10.04 -39.68 49.90
CA ASN A 90 9.65 -41.03 50.26
C ASN A 90 10.55 -41.52 51.43
N PHE A 91 9.93 -42.16 52.40
CA PHE A 91 10.61 -42.73 53.57
C PHE A 91 10.35 -44.20 53.60
N THR A 92 11.43 -44.96 53.59
CA THR A 92 11.37 -46.41 53.76
C THR A 92 11.84 -46.76 55.18
N GLU A 93 11.08 -47.63 55.87
CA GLU A 93 11.51 -48.14 57.16
C GLU A 93 12.46 -49.34 56.94
N MET A 94 13.71 -49.18 57.36
CA MET A 94 14.73 -50.22 57.26
C MET A 94 15.26 -50.56 58.66
N GLU A 95 15.52 -51.84 58.92
CA GLU A 95 16.20 -52.32 60.11
C GLU A 95 17.70 -52.07 59.97
N VAL A 96 18.25 -51.17 60.78
CA VAL A 96 19.69 -50.88 60.82
C VAL A 96 20.15 -51.15 62.24
N GLU A 97 21.04 -52.10 62.37
CA GLU A 97 21.61 -52.52 63.66
C GLU A 97 20.59 -52.99 64.70
N GLY A 98 19.50 -53.62 64.22
CA GLY A 98 18.41 -54.10 65.11
C GLY A 98 17.37 -53.05 65.54
N GLU A 99 17.47 -51.82 65.01
CA GLU A 99 16.49 -50.77 65.22
C GLU A 99 15.80 -50.38 63.90
N MET A 100 14.49 -50.24 63.89
CA MET A 100 13.74 -49.73 62.74
C MET A 100 13.97 -48.21 62.60
N ARG A 101 14.64 -47.83 61.52
CA ARG A 101 14.91 -46.41 61.20
C ARG A 101 14.26 -46.02 59.91
N ARG A 102 13.72 -44.82 59.88
CA ARG A 102 13.22 -44.20 58.65
C ARG A 102 14.41 -43.63 57.88
N VAL A 103 14.61 -44.19 56.70
CA VAL A 103 15.61 -43.72 55.76
C VAL A 103 14.91 -42.96 54.64
N TRP A 104 15.43 -41.77 54.31
CA TRP A 104 14.92 -40.98 53.24
C TRP A 104 15.37 -41.58 51.90
N ASP A 105 14.34 -41.88 51.05
CA ASP A 105 14.54 -42.47 49.72
C ASP A 105 13.81 -41.56 48.71
N PRO A 106 14.52 -40.57 48.13
CA PRO A 106 13.90 -39.60 47.23
C PRO A 106 13.50 -40.26 45.91
N ILE A 107 12.26 -40.07 45.51
CA ILE A 107 11.72 -40.47 44.21
C ILE A 107 11.63 -39.26 43.28
N GLU A 108 12.22 -39.35 42.12
CA GLU A 108 12.08 -38.35 41.10
C GLU A 108 10.73 -38.42 40.43
N ARG A 109 10.00 -37.32 40.42
CA ARG A 109 8.68 -37.16 39.76
C ARG A 109 8.75 -36.05 38.76
N HIS A 110 8.18 -36.32 37.60
CA HIS A 110 7.97 -35.29 36.59
C HIS A 110 6.61 -34.63 36.81
N VAL A 111 6.59 -33.32 37.08
CA VAL A 111 5.38 -32.52 37.25
C VAL A 111 5.33 -31.43 36.18
N LEU A 112 4.12 -31.03 35.79
CA LEU A 112 3.93 -29.92 34.84
C LEU A 112 4.46 -28.62 35.44
N LYS A 113 5.19 -27.85 34.64
CA LYS A 113 5.66 -26.51 35.00
C LYS A 113 4.47 -25.57 35.18
N GLU A 114 4.53 -24.79 36.25
CA GLU A 114 3.61 -23.67 36.48
C GLU A 114 4.15 -22.38 35.85
N ASN A 115 3.32 -21.34 35.76
CA ASN A 115 3.75 -20.04 35.23
C ASN A 115 4.99 -19.48 35.94
N LYS A 116 5.13 -19.73 37.24
CA LYS A 116 6.29 -19.31 38.02
C LYS A 116 7.57 -19.97 37.54
N ASP A 117 7.52 -21.24 37.21
CA ASP A 117 8.71 -22.00 36.73
C ASP A 117 9.20 -21.43 35.40
N TYR A 118 8.29 -21.06 34.50
CA TYR A 118 8.64 -20.39 33.24
C TYR A 118 9.26 -19.01 33.47
N VAL A 119 8.70 -18.23 34.41
CA VAL A 119 9.23 -16.91 34.75
C VAL A 119 10.65 -17.03 35.30
N ASP A 120 10.89 -17.97 36.22
CA ASP A 120 12.22 -18.20 36.83
C ASP A 120 13.25 -18.65 35.77
N GLU A 121 12.85 -19.54 34.87
CA GLU A 121 13.70 -20.02 33.76
C GLU A 121 14.07 -18.89 32.81
N ILE A 122 13.07 -18.10 32.35
CA ILE A 122 13.29 -16.97 31.45
C ILE A 122 14.17 -15.91 32.12
N THR A 123 13.94 -15.63 33.39
CA THR A 123 14.74 -14.67 34.18
C THR A 123 16.20 -15.12 34.28
N SER A 124 16.41 -16.41 34.53
CA SER A 124 17.75 -16.99 34.58
C SER A 124 18.47 -16.86 33.23
N GLU A 125 17.78 -17.08 32.11
CA GLU A 125 18.38 -16.92 30.79
C GLU A 125 18.74 -15.45 30.50
N ILE A 126 17.92 -14.49 30.89
CA ILE A 126 18.27 -13.06 30.78
C ILE A 126 19.53 -12.73 31.52
N PHE A 127 19.69 -13.24 32.75
CA PHE A 127 20.92 -13.03 33.53
C PHE A 127 22.13 -13.72 32.89
N ASN A 128 21.98 -14.92 32.34
CA ASN A 128 23.02 -15.64 31.62
C ASN A 128 23.49 -14.85 30.38
N ILE A 129 22.58 -14.28 29.61
CA ILE A 129 22.89 -13.43 28.46
C ILE A 129 23.70 -12.21 28.89
N ARG A 130 23.28 -11.52 29.96
CA ARG A 130 23.97 -10.35 30.51
C ARG A 130 25.38 -10.73 31.00
N LYS A 131 25.51 -11.85 31.70
CA LYS A 131 26.79 -12.36 32.13
C LYS A 131 27.71 -12.64 30.96
N LYS A 132 27.22 -13.32 29.93
CA LYS A 132 27.98 -13.63 28.72
C LYS A 132 28.44 -12.39 27.97
N ARG A 133 27.58 -11.35 27.93
CA ARG A 133 27.95 -10.05 27.36
C ARG A 133 29.13 -9.42 28.12
N LEU A 134 29.06 -9.42 29.46
CA LEU A 134 30.17 -8.90 30.31
C LEU A 134 31.48 -9.68 30.13
N GLU A 135 31.39 -10.99 30.02
CA GLU A 135 32.56 -11.86 29.78
C GLU A 135 33.21 -11.56 28.43
N LEU A 136 32.42 -11.38 27.35
CA LEU A 136 32.93 -11.00 26.02
C LEU A 136 33.61 -9.63 26.04
N LEU A 137 33.01 -8.65 26.73
CA LEU A 137 33.56 -7.31 26.84
C LEU A 137 34.86 -7.30 27.66
N ALA A 138 34.91 -8.05 28.79
CA ALA A 138 36.10 -8.15 29.64
C ALA A 138 37.24 -8.93 28.97
N GLY A 139 36.90 -9.96 28.16
CA GLY A 139 37.89 -10.79 27.44
C GLY A 139 38.46 -10.14 26.17
N GLY A 140 38.00 -8.96 25.76
CA GLY A 140 38.47 -8.26 24.57
C GLY A 140 38.13 -8.94 23.23
N SER A 141 37.30 -10.00 23.26
CA SER A 141 36.89 -10.80 22.09
C SER A 141 35.51 -10.43 21.56
N ALA A 142 34.93 -9.31 22.02
CA ALA A 142 33.62 -8.86 21.64
C ALA A 142 33.63 -8.32 20.20
N THR A 143 32.98 -9.01 19.26
CA THR A 143 32.66 -8.44 17.94
C THR A 143 31.33 -7.68 18.00
N ALA A 144 31.17 -6.65 17.15
CA ALA A 144 29.94 -5.89 17.09
C ALA A 144 28.74 -6.78 16.76
N GLU A 145 28.90 -7.79 15.90
CA GLU A 145 27.86 -8.75 15.54
C GLU A 145 27.46 -9.63 16.74
N ALA A 146 28.43 -10.11 17.54
CA ALA A 146 28.16 -10.93 18.72
C ALA A 146 27.37 -10.14 19.77
N LEU A 147 27.78 -8.89 20.03
CA LEU A 147 27.06 -8.01 20.95
C LEU A 147 25.64 -7.73 20.47
N LYS A 148 25.47 -7.42 19.19
CA LYS A 148 24.15 -7.20 18.61
C LYS A 148 23.24 -8.43 18.72
N ALA A 149 23.77 -9.61 18.46
CA ALA A 149 23.02 -10.86 18.61
C ALA A 149 22.55 -11.11 20.05
N LEU A 150 23.43 -10.81 21.05
CA LEU A 150 23.05 -10.90 22.47
C LEU A 150 21.99 -9.86 22.85
N ASP A 151 22.09 -8.63 22.33
CA ASP A 151 21.09 -7.59 22.58
C ASP A 151 19.73 -7.95 21.98
N GLU A 152 19.69 -8.50 20.77
CA GLU A 152 18.47 -9.00 20.13
C GLU A 152 17.85 -10.16 20.91
N LEU A 153 18.70 -11.08 21.40
CA LEU A 153 18.24 -12.22 22.20
C LEU A 153 17.66 -11.74 23.54
N GLU A 154 18.35 -10.83 24.24
CA GLU A 154 17.85 -10.24 25.50
C GLU A 154 16.52 -9.52 25.27
N ALA A 155 16.41 -8.70 24.21
CA ALA A 155 15.17 -8.00 23.87
C ALA A 155 14.01 -8.96 23.59
N ASN A 156 14.29 -10.11 22.96
CA ASN A 156 13.28 -11.14 22.72
C ASN A 156 12.79 -11.77 24.03
N TYR A 157 13.68 -12.14 24.95
CA TYR A 157 13.29 -12.65 26.27
C TYR A 157 12.53 -11.61 27.10
N MET A 158 13.02 -10.37 27.12
CA MET A 158 12.32 -9.27 27.80
C MET A 158 10.93 -9.01 27.24
N SER A 159 10.70 -9.25 25.94
CA SER A 159 9.39 -9.09 25.31
C SER A 159 8.32 -10.04 25.86
N LEU A 160 8.71 -11.16 26.49
CA LEU A 160 7.78 -12.08 27.15
C LEU A 160 7.14 -11.45 28.40
N PHE A 161 7.85 -10.53 29.08
CA PHE A 161 7.34 -9.81 30.25
C PHE A 161 6.65 -8.50 29.90
N MET A 162 7.25 -7.73 28.97
CA MET A 162 6.79 -6.38 28.64
C MET A 162 5.87 -6.34 27.42
N GLY A 163 5.70 -7.46 26.74
CA GLY A 163 5.07 -7.52 25.43
C GLY A 163 5.98 -7.04 24.31
N LYS A 164 5.64 -7.40 23.09
CA LYS A 164 6.35 -6.97 21.88
C LYS A 164 5.48 -5.96 21.14
N ARG A 165 6.07 -4.80 20.84
CA ARG A 165 5.41 -3.85 19.94
C ARG A 165 5.65 -4.31 18.51
N GLU A 166 4.61 -4.74 17.84
CA GLU A 166 4.64 -5.11 16.43
C GLU A 166 4.03 -4.00 15.59
N THR A 167 4.68 -3.65 14.49
CA THR A 167 4.16 -2.68 13.54
C THR A 167 3.74 -3.43 12.28
N ARG A 168 2.47 -3.31 11.94
CA ARG A 168 1.89 -3.86 10.71
C ARG A 168 1.63 -2.71 9.73
N GLU A 169 2.11 -2.83 8.51
CA GLU A 169 1.78 -1.90 7.44
C GLU A 169 0.58 -2.44 6.65
N VAL A 170 -0.43 -1.59 6.49
CA VAL A 170 -1.61 -1.89 5.68
C VAL A 170 -1.74 -0.84 4.60
N VAL A 171 -1.86 -1.26 3.36
CA VAL A 171 -2.11 -0.38 2.22
C VAL A 171 -3.61 -0.40 1.93
N LYS A 172 -4.24 0.78 1.85
CA LYS A 172 -5.63 0.93 1.45
C LYS A 172 -5.73 1.86 0.25
N THR A 173 -6.37 1.39 -0.81
CA THR A 173 -6.63 2.18 -2.01
C THR A 173 -8.06 2.71 -1.98
N ILE A 174 -8.22 4.02 -2.16
CA ILE A 174 -9.52 4.69 -2.18
C ILE A 174 -9.62 5.44 -3.50
N SER A 175 -10.60 5.08 -4.33
CA SER A 175 -10.83 5.71 -5.62
C SER A 175 -11.88 6.82 -5.50
N PHE A 176 -11.68 7.89 -6.26
CA PHE A 176 -12.66 8.95 -6.42
C PHE A 176 -12.59 9.51 -7.84
N ILE A 177 -13.69 10.04 -8.33
CA ILE A 177 -13.79 10.70 -9.64
C ILE A 177 -14.33 12.11 -9.40
N PRO A 178 -13.54 13.17 -9.63
CA PRO A 178 -14.05 14.53 -9.53
C PRO A 178 -15.00 14.82 -10.68
N GLU A 179 -16.24 15.17 -10.35
CA GLU A 179 -17.28 15.46 -11.35
C GLU A 179 -17.50 16.95 -11.57
N LYS A 180 -17.24 17.77 -10.57
CA LYS A 180 -17.48 19.21 -10.57
C LYS A 180 -16.24 20.00 -10.17
N ALA A 181 -16.17 21.22 -10.67
CA ALA A 181 -15.04 22.12 -10.44
C ALA A 181 -14.84 22.52 -8.98
N ASP A 182 -15.92 22.72 -8.23
CA ASP A 182 -15.88 23.19 -6.82
C ASP A 182 -16.27 22.07 -5.85
N GLU A 183 -15.91 20.83 -6.18
CA GLU A 183 -16.28 19.68 -5.40
C GLU A 183 -15.33 19.47 -4.24
N SER A 184 -15.90 19.31 -3.03
CA SER A 184 -15.19 18.91 -1.83
C SER A 184 -15.68 17.51 -1.43
N ILE A 185 -14.80 16.52 -1.54
CA ILE A 185 -15.15 15.12 -1.36
C ILE A 185 -14.44 14.56 -0.12
N VAL A 186 -15.23 14.07 0.85
CA VAL A 186 -14.66 13.28 1.95
C VAL A 186 -14.25 11.91 1.40
N LEU A 187 -12.95 11.66 1.33
CA LEU A 187 -12.43 10.37 0.88
C LEU A 187 -12.63 9.27 1.94
N PHE A 188 -12.17 9.56 3.14
CA PHE A 188 -12.26 8.69 4.31
C PHE A 188 -12.16 9.52 5.58
N ARG A 189 -12.38 8.86 6.71
CA ARG A 189 -12.12 9.43 8.02
C ARG A 189 -11.11 8.55 8.75
N PHE A 190 -10.32 9.15 9.63
CA PHE A 190 -9.24 8.49 10.33
C PHE A 190 -9.26 8.80 11.82
N SER A 191 -9.10 7.75 12.63
CA SER A 191 -8.80 7.88 14.06
C SER A 191 -7.58 7.04 14.43
N ALA A 192 -6.85 7.44 15.47
CA ALA A 192 -5.69 6.68 15.95
C ALA A 192 -6.08 5.30 16.50
N ASN A 193 -7.32 5.13 16.98
CA ASN A 193 -7.79 3.88 17.58
C ASN A 193 -8.31 2.89 16.53
N ASP A 194 -9.04 3.39 15.50
CA ASP A 194 -9.76 2.53 14.55
C ASP A 194 -9.13 2.52 13.15
N GLY A 195 -8.13 3.39 12.91
CA GLY A 195 -7.54 3.57 11.60
C GLY A 195 -8.48 4.28 10.62
N ILE A 196 -8.55 3.80 9.38
CA ILE A 196 -9.45 4.33 8.35
C ILE A 196 -10.87 3.84 8.61
N THR A 197 -11.78 4.76 8.85
CA THR A 197 -13.19 4.49 9.15
C THR A 197 -14.11 4.97 8.03
N ALA A 198 -15.38 4.61 8.12
CA ALA A 198 -16.41 5.00 7.17
C ALA A 198 -16.62 6.52 7.14
N LYS A 199 -17.05 7.06 6.00
CA LYS A 199 -17.25 8.51 5.76
C LYS A 199 -18.25 9.16 6.73
N ASN A 200 -19.17 8.40 7.30
CA ASN A 200 -20.21 8.85 8.23
C ASN A 200 -19.76 8.85 9.70
N ASN A 201 -18.57 8.35 10.04
CA ASN A 201 -18.06 8.37 11.40
C ASN A 201 -17.58 9.77 11.79
N VAL A 202 -18.47 10.59 12.38
CA VAL A 202 -18.19 12.00 12.72
C VAL A 202 -17.16 12.20 13.84
N SER A 203 -16.86 11.18 14.64
CA SER A 203 -15.84 11.24 15.69
C SER A 203 -14.41 11.18 15.15
N ALA A 204 -14.23 10.69 13.93
CA ALA A 204 -12.94 10.58 13.28
C ALA A 204 -12.64 11.78 12.36
N ILE A 205 -11.36 12.13 12.22
CA ILE A 205 -10.90 13.28 11.44
C ILE A 205 -11.15 13.01 9.93
N PRO A 206 -11.86 13.90 9.22
CA PRO A 206 -12.09 13.72 7.78
C PRO A 206 -10.82 14.03 6.96
N TYR A 207 -10.56 13.21 5.97
CA TYR A 207 -9.63 13.47 4.89
C TYR A 207 -10.43 13.82 3.64
N ILE A 208 -10.26 15.07 3.19
CA ILE A 208 -11.09 15.71 2.17
C ILE A 208 -10.21 16.06 0.98
N VAL A 209 -10.69 15.79 -0.23
CA VAL A 209 -10.07 16.31 -1.45
C VAL A 209 -10.87 17.48 -1.96
N GLU A 210 -10.19 18.57 -2.25
CA GLU A 210 -10.71 19.76 -2.90
C GLU A 210 -9.95 20.03 -4.19
N LEU A 211 -10.67 20.51 -5.20
CA LEU A 211 -10.08 20.99 -6.44
C LEU A 211 -9.89 22.50 -6.33
N LYS A 212 -8.65 22.97 -6.57
CA LYS A 212 -8.31 24.40 -6.58
C LYS A 212 -7.58 24.79 -7.86
N ASN A 213 -7.54 26.08 -8.16
CA ASN A 213 -6.79 26.62 -9.31
C ASN A 213 -7.09 25.91 -10.62
N ILE A 214 -8.38 25.69 -10.89
CA ILE A 214 -8.83 24.97 -12.05
C ILE A 214 -8.64 25.83 -13.29
N TYR A 215 -7.86 25.32 -14.22
CA TYR A 215 -7.71 25.87 -15.54
C TYR A 215 -8.45 25.02 -16.57
N VAL A 216 -9.49 25.58 -17.15
CA VAL A 216 -10.21 24.97 -18.29
C VAL A 216 -9.76 25.71 -19.54
N PRO A 217 -9.22 25.02 -20.56
CA PRO A 217 -8.86 25.66 -21.82
C PRO A 217 -10.07 26.39 -22.44
N LYS A 218 -9.83 27.49 -23.12
CA LYS A 218 -10.92 28.25 -23.76
C LYS A 218 -11.50 27.46 -24.94
N LYS A 219 -12.81 27.39 -25.00
CA LYS A 219 -13.50 26.84 -26.17
C LYS A 219 -13.41 27.83 -27.31
N ASP A 220 -12.83 27.43 -28.44
CA ASP A 220 -12.73 28.31 -29.61
C ASP A 220 -14.11 28.64 -30.12
N ALA A 221 -14.41 29.91 -30.26
CA ALA A 221 -15.72 30.43 -30.66
C ALA A 221 -16.07 30.13 -32.13
N GLN A 222 -15.19 29.52 -32.91
CA GLN A 222 -15.27 29.47 -34.37
C GLN A 222 -16.03 28.27 -34.97
N GLN A 223 -16.70 27.42 -34.22
CA GLN A 223 -17.45 26.29 -34.80
C GLN A 223 -18.96 26.47 -34.84
N ALA A 224 -19.48 27.65 -34.68
CA ALA A 224 -20.90 27.97 -34.86
C ALA A 224 -21.27 28.45 -36.27
N GLY A 225 -20.48 28.16 -37.25
CA GLY A 225 -20.79 28.45 -38.64
C GLY A 225 -21.64 27.34 -39.30
N ASN A 226 -22.63 27.72 -40.11
CA ASN A 226 -23.51 26.84 -40.91
C ASN A 226 -22.76 26.02 -42.00
N SER A 227 -21.65 25.40 -41.63
CA SER A 227 -20.86 24.53 -42.52
C SER A 227 -21.45 23.12 -42.50
N ARG A 228 -21.51 22.45 -43.64
CA ARG A 228 -21.86 21.03 -43.75
C ARG A 228 -21.02 20.24 -42.74
N PRO A 229 -21.59 19.22 -42.08
CA PRO A 229 -20.84 18.41 -41.13
C PRO A 229 -19.69 17.74 -41.86
N VAL A 230 -18.47 18.23 -41.58
CA VAL A 230 -17.24 17.64 -42.11
C VAL A 230 -16.91 16.45 -41.20
N PRO A 231 -16.60 15.28 -41.76
CA PRO A 231 -16.12 14.15 -40.97
C PRO A 231 -14.96 14.57 -40.09
N SER A 232 -15.09 14.34 -38.77
CA SER A 232 -14.12 14.83 -37.81
C SER A 232 -13.83 13.79 -36.71
N LEU A 233 -12.65 13.83 -36.20
CA LEU A 233 -12.19 13.03 -35.05
C LEU A 233 -12.41 13.84 -33.77
N SER A 234 -13.14 13.25 -32.84
CA SER A 234 -13.32 13.85 -31.52
C SER A 234 -12.14 13.56 -30.61
N TYR A 235 -11.61 14.59 -29.97
CA TYR A 235 -10.58 14.46 -28.94
C TYR A 235 -10.91 15.36 -27.75
N ARG A 236 -10.25 15.12 -26.63
CA ARG A 236 -10.51 15.86 -25.40
C ARG A 236 -9.41 16.87 -25.11
N GLU A 237 -9.77 18.11 -24.81
CA GLU A 237 -8.90 19.06 -24.14
C GLU A 237 -9.16 19.01 -22.64
N PRO A 238 -8.23 18.46 -21.84
CA PRO A 238 -8.45 18.27 -20.42
C PRO A 238 -8.30 19.58 -19.66
N ALA A 239 -9.00 19.68 -18.53
CA ALA A 239 -8.71 20.70 -17.53
C ALA A 239 -7.50 20.29 -16.71
N VAL A 240 -6.88 21.27 -16.05
CA VAL A 240 -5.80 21.06 -15.10
C VAL A 240 -6.18 21.73 -13.79
N ALA A 241 -6.01 21.03 -12.67
CA ALA A 241 -6.33 21.55 -11.35
C ALA A 241 -5.33 21.09 -10.30
N ASP A 242 -5.31 21.79 -9.17
CA ASP A 242 -4.59 21.40 -7.99
C ASP A 242 -5.52 20.54 -7.12
N LEU A 243 -5.17 19.27 -6.92
CA LEU A 243 -5.80 18.35 -5.97
C LEU A 243 -5.21 18.62 -4.59
N CYS A 244 -5.99 19.24 -3.72
CA CYS A 244 -5.60 19.52 -2.34
C CYS A 244 -6.21 18.47 -1.42
N LEU A 245 -5.35 17.74 -0.69
CA LEU A 245 -5.78 16.83 0.37
C LEU A 245 -5.73 17.57 1.70
N LEU A 246 -6.85 17.63 2.39
CA LEU A 246 -6.99 18.25 3.69
C LEU A 246 -7.22 17.18 4.77
N LYS A 247 -6.58 17.37 5.92
CA LYS A 247 -6.88 16.69 7.19
C LYS A 247 -7.69 17.66 8.05
N GLY A 248 -8.98 17.45 8.12
CA GLY A 248 -9.89 18.44 8.70
C GLY A 248 -9.86 19.76 7.91
N LYS A 249 -9.19 20.77 8.43
CA LYS A 249 -9.02 22.09 7.78
C LYS A 249 -7.59 22.35 7.29
N GLU A 250 -6.65 21.50 7.64
CA GLU A 250 -5.24 21.65 7.31
C GLU A 250 -4.92 20.95 5.98
N THR A 251 -4.25 21.66 5.06
CA THR A 251 -3.79 21.09 3.81
C THR A 251 -2.54 20.24 4.06
N VAL A 252 -2.65 18.93 3.81
CA VAL A 252 -1.56 17.95 3.99
C VAL A 252 -0.73 17.81 2.71
N MET A 253 -1.38 17.85 1.55
CA MET A 253 -0.73 17.64 0.26
C MET A 253 -1.47 18.38 -0.85
N THR A 254 -0.70 18.88 -1.83
CA THR A 254 -1.24 19.46 -3.05
C THR A 254 -0.51 18.84 -4.24
N VAL A 255 -1.26 18.34 -5.21
CA VAL A 255 -0.71 17.76 -6.45
C VAL A 255 -1.43 18.35 -7.64
N ARG A 256 -0.68 18.91 -8.59
CA ARG A 256 -1.25 19.36 -9.87
C ARG A 256 -1.54 18.16 -10.75
N SER A 257 -2.77 18.07 -11.23
CA SER A 257 -3.24 16.92 -12.00
C SER A 257 -4.06 17.35 -13.21
N VAL A 258 -4.00 16.51 -14.24
CA VAL A 258 -4.83 16.62 -15.43
C VAL A 258 -6.15 15.92 -15.17
N ILE A 259 -7.26 16.63 -15.39
CA ILE A 259 -8.62 16.15 -15.11
C ILE A 259 -9.45 16.20 -16.39
N PRO A 260 -9.44 15.13 -17.20
CA PRO A 260 -10.07 15.13 -18.50
C PRO A 260 -11.57 15.42 -18.48
N GLN A 261 -12.28 14.94 -17.46
CA GLN A 261 -13.73 15.08 -17.36
C GLN A 261 -14.20 16.53 -17.10
N LEU A 262 -13.33 17.39 -16.58
CA LEU A 262 -13.63 18.82 -16.42
C LEU A 262 -13.24 19.67 -17.63
N GLY A 263 -12.63 19.05 -18.64
CA GLY A 263 -12.34 19.67 -19.91
C GLY A 263 -13.52 19.63 -20.88
N PHE A 264 -13.23 19.79 -22.15
CA PHE A 264 -14.25 19.72 -23.19
C PHE A 264 -13.77 18.93 -24.42
N ILE A 265 -14.72 18.54 -25.29
CA ILE A 265 -14.44 17.77 -26.48
C ILE A 265 -14.29 18.77 -27.65
N LYS A 266 -13.18 18.61 -28.39
CA LYS A 266 -12.89 19.26 -29.66
C LYS A 266 -12.98 18.28 -30.81
N GLN A 267 -13.09 18.81 -32.01
CA GLN A 267 -13.12 18.04 -33.25
C GLN A 267 -11.93 18.42 -34.13
N PHE A 268 -11.24 17.41 -34.66
CA PHE A 268 -10.21 17.57 -35.64
C PHE A 268 -10.71 17.08 -37.02
N PRO A 269 -10.68 17.91 -38.07
CA PRO A 269 -11.17 17.50 -39.39
C PRO A 269 -10.35 16.36 -39.99
N LEU A 270 -11.02 15.30 -40.44
CA LEU A 270 -10.35 14.15 -41.05
C LEU A 270 -9.70 14.47 -42.40
N ASP A 271 -10.22 15.45 -43.11
CA ASP A 271 -9.67 15.92 -44.37
C ASP A 271 -8.23 16.37 -44.27
N VAL A 272 -7.86 17.00 -43.15
CA VAL A 272 -6.49 17.46 -42.86
C VAL A 272 -5.55 16.27 -42.69
N ILE A 273 -6.01 15.21 -42.06
CA ILE A 273 -5.21 13.99 -41.88
C ILE A 273 -4.94 13.31 -43.22
N ASN A 274 -5.98 13.22 -44.04
CA ASN A 274 -5.92 12.51 -45.33
C ASN A 274 -5.12 13.29 -46.40
N ASN A 275 -5.45 14.57 -46.55
CA ASN A 275 -4.89 15.40 -47.65
C ASN A 275 -3.44 15.84 -47.40
N GLU A 276 -3.06 16.03 -46.13
CA GLU A 276 -1.74 16.52 -45.77
C GLU A 276 -0.75 15.43 -45.30
N GLY A 277 -1.20 14.17 -45.24
CA GLY A 277 -0.37 13.06 -44.74
C GLY A 277 0.03 13.23 -43.28
N ILE A 278 -0.86 13.81 -42.47
CA ILE A 278 -0.62 14.09 -41.07
C ILE A 278 -0.93 12.84 -40.24
N SER A 279 -0.09 12.59 -39.24
CA SER A 279 -0.37 11.62 -38.17
C SER A 279 -0.50 12.35 -36.83
N ILE A 280 -1.43 11.90 -36.01
CA ILE A 280 -1.71 12.48 -34.69
C ILE A 280 -1.54 11.39 -33.64
N ASP A 281 -0.70 11.65 -32.65
CA ASP A 281 -0.57 10.84 -31.46
C ASP A 281 -1.34 11.45 -30.31
N PHE A 282 -1.95 10.60 -29.49
CA PHE A 282 -2.74 11.02 -28.34
C PHE A 282 -2.11 10.54 -27.04
N TYR A 283 -2.39 11.23 -25.94
CA TYR A 283 -2.25 10.71 -24.60
C TYR A 283 -3.49 9.87 -24.29
N PRO A 284 -3.41 8.52 -24.32
CA PRO A 284 -4.57 7.66 -24.17
C PRO A 284 -5.34 7.93 -22.88
N GLN A 285 -4.59 8.15 -21.78
CA GLN A 285 -5.14 8.38 -20.43
C GLN A 285 -5.89 9.72 -20.31
N TYR A 286 -5.66 10.69 -21.20
CA TYR A 286 -6.30 12.01 -21.15
C TYR A 286 -7.22 12.26 -22.34
N GLY A 287 -7.05 11.52 -23.42
CA GLY A 287 -7.74 11.73 -24.69
C GLY A 287 -7.30 13.01 -25.44
N SER A 288 -6.20 13.61 -25.04
CA SER A 288 -5.66 14.84 -25.63
C SER A 288 -4.57 14.56 -26.66
N ILE A 289 -4.34 15.49 -27.58
CA ILE A 289 -3.26 15.39 -28.57
C ILE A 289 -1.92 15.46 -27.87
N LYS A 290 -1.04 14.50 -28.19
CA LYS A 290 0.36 14.43 -27.75
C LYS A 290 1.27 15.12 -28.76
N GLY A 291 1.02 14.90 -30.03
CA GLY A 291 1.80 15.45 -31.10
C GLY A 291 1.14 15.30 -32.45
N ILE A 292 1.52 16.16 -33.38
CA ILE A 292 1.08 16.14 -34.78
C ILE A 292 2.35 16.08 -35.63
N MET A 293 2.45 15.08 -36.49
CA MET A 293 3.58 14.89 -37.39
C MET A 293 3.07 14.93 -38.83
N LYS A 294 3.81 15.66 -39.70
CA LYS A 294 3.61 15.68 -41.13
C LYS A 294 4.68 14.78 -41.77
N LYS A 295 4.26 13.87 -42.65
CA LYS A 295 5.17 13.05 -43.44
C LYS A 295 5.81 13.82 -44.56
#